data_f0c72fe7937fbbfd27b79607b5fcf167
#
_entry.id   f0c72fe7937fbbfd27b79607b5fcf167
#
_cell.length_a   1.000
_cell.length_b   1.000
_cell.length_c   1.000
_cell.angle_alpha   90.00
_cell.angle_beta   90.00
_cell.angle_gamma   90.00
#
_symmetry.space_group_name_H-M   'P 1'
#
loop_
_entity.id
_entity.type
_entity.pdbx_description
1 polymer ?
#
loop_
_entity_poly.entity_id
_entity_poly.type
_entity_poly.pdbx_seq_one_letter_code
_entity_poly.pdbx_strand_id
1 'polypeptide(L)'
;MPQPVTLTVSTPLKLTGQETEWKITVPALGKVRLPFKVELSREQERAGGVYDLDFELKFENEAFRERASLSFRPLGAVRSLAAGRKTSRLIPFGGLENWTIRIKDQPWNNRADLDAGFRLSYAPEALKLELEVEDDRHHADFAAPNLWKGDSVQIGIQPGMPKTLAERAKFFEFTVALTPKGAAATRGSRPSKIPAEVIRSGTRTLYRITLPAAELGVKEFRAGDRLRLSLVVN
;
A
#
# COMPACT_ATOMS: atom_id res chain seq x y z
N MET A 1 -17.77 37.49 -8.65
CA MET A 1 -16.86 37.89 -9.75
C MET A 1 -15.73 36.87 -9.87
N PRO A 2 -15.18 36.60 -11.05
CA PRO A 2 -13.97 35.80 -11.19
C PRO A 2 -12.81 36.45 -10.44
N GLN A 3 -11.99 35.63 -9.79
CA GLN A 3 -10.86 36.13 -8.99
C GLN A 3 -9.54 35.62 -9.55
N PRO A 4 -8.57 36.49 -9.80
CA PRO A 4 -7.23 36.09 -10.14
C PRO A 4 -6.52 35.53 -8.89
N VAL A 5 -5.82 34.41 -9.08
CA VAL A 5 -5.14 33.67 -8.02
C VAL A 5 -3.80 33.19 -8.53
N THR A 6 -2.78 33.31 -7.73
CA THR A 6 -1.51 32.63 -7.95
C THR A 6 -1.47 31.34 -7.15
N LEU A 7 -1.24 30.22 -7.82
CA LEU A 7 -1.00 28.93 -7.20
C LEU A 7 0.49 28.60 -7.29
N THR A 8 1.12 28.39 -6.16
CA THR A 8 2.50 27.91 -6.08
C THR A 8 2.51 26.47 -5.56
N VAL A 9 3.31 25.61 -6.18
CA VAL A 9 3.54 24.24 -5.74
C VAL A 9 4.99 24.08 -5.30
N SER A 10 5.18 23.64 -4.09
CA SER A 10 6.49 23.31 -3.53
C SER A 10 6.58 21.81 -3.23
N THR A 11 7.67 21.18 -3.63
CA THR A 11 7.89 19.74 -3.43
C THR A 11 9.38 19.42 -3.56
N PRO A 12 9.90 18.41 -2.81
CA PRO A 12 11.25 17.89 -3.02
C PRO A 12 11.36 17.04 -4.30
N LEU A 13 10.25 16.83 -5.02
CA LEU A 13 10.20 16.03 -6.22
C LEU A 13 10.40 16.90 -7.46
N LYS A 14 10.87 16.28 -8.53
CA LYS A 14 10.99 16.95 -9.83
C LYS A 14 9.62 17.06 -10.48
N LEU A 15 9.17 18.29 -10.71
CA LEU A 15 8.02 18.58 -11.57
C LEU A 15 8.49 18.60 -13.03
N THR A 16 7.93 17.71 -13.86
CA THR A 16 8.38 17.56 -15.26
C THR A 16 7.55 18.40 -16.20
N GLY A 17 8.23 19.25 -16.98
CA GLY A 17 7.61 20.02 -18.05
C GLY A 17 6.62 21.07 -17.60
N GLN A 18 6.73 21.54 -16.33
CA GLN A 18 5.75 22.44 -15.76
C GLN A 18 6.39 23.52 -14.90
N GLU A 19 5.71 24.67 -14.88
CA GLU A 19 6.00 25.75 -13.96
C GLU A 19 5.65 25.31 -12.53
N THR A 20 6.29 25.88 -11.56
CA THR A 20 5.96 25.72 -10.14
C THR A 20 4.98 26.80 -9.67
N GLU A 21 4.67 27.73 -10.53
CA GLU A 21 3.75 28.85 -10.26
C GLU A 21 2.78 29.01 -11.45
N TRP A 22 1.51 29.10 -11.16
CA TRP A 22 0.44 29.35 -12.13
C TRP A 22 -0.36 30.58 -11.74
N LYS A 23 -0.53 31.49 -12.68
CA LYS A 23 -1.50 32.58 -12.57
C LYS A 23 -2.79 32.15 -13.25
N ILE A 24 -3.83 31.99 -12.46
CA ILE A 24 -5.12 31.46 -12.91
C ILE A 24 -6.26 32.40 -12.51
N THR A 25 -7.33 32.40 -13.28
CA THR A 25 -8.57 33.07 -12.90
C THR A 25 -9.58 32.02 -12.50
N VAL A 26 -10.00 32.04 -11.25
CA VAL A 26 -11.02 31.13 -10.73
C VAL A 26 -12.39 31.74 -10.96
N PRO A 27 -13.31 31.09 -11.70
CA PRO A 27 -14.68 31.60 -11.88
C PRO A 27 -15.41 31.66 -10.53
N ALA A 28 -16.33 32.60 -10.38
CA ALA A 28 -17.20 32.65 -9.21
C ALA A 28 -17.95 31.31 -9.04
N LEU A 29 -17.82 30.68 -7.87
CA LEU A 29 -18.38 29.35 -7.57
C LEU A 29 -17.92 28.24 -8.52
N GLY A 30 -16.85 28.46 -9.28
CA GLY A 30 -16.30 27.55 -10.26
C GLY A 30 -15.14 26.72 -9.72
N LYS A 31 -14.62 25.85 -10.60
CA LYS A 31 -13.43 25.00 -10.36
C LYS A 31 -12.47 25.13 -11.54
N VAL A 32 -11.19 25.21 -11.22
CA VAL A 32 -10.11 25.10 -12.22
C VAL A 32 -9.37 23.80 -11.96
N ARG A 33 -9.07 23.04 -13.03
CA ARG A 33 -8.27 21.81 -12.94
C ARG A 33 -6.92 22.10 -13.58
N LEU A 34 -5.86 21.96 -12.80
CA LEU A 34 -4.49 22.08 -13.26
C LEU A 34 -3.84 20.69 -13.23
N PRO A 35 -3.64 20.07 -14.37
CA PRO A 35 -2.90 18.81 -14.42
C PRO A 35 -1.42 19.11 -14.20
N PHE A 36 -0.78 18.37 -13.31
CA PHE A 36 0.67 18.40 -13.17
C PHE A 36 1.22 16.97 -13.05
N LYS A 37 2.45 16.79 -13.44
CA LYS A 37 3.14 15.51 -13.46
C LYS A 37 4.34 15.57 -12.53
N VAL A 38 4.42 14.60 -11.64
CA VAL A 38 5.54 14.42 -10.73
C VAL A 38 6.37 13.24 -11.20
N GLU A 39 7.67 13.40 -11.29
CA GLU A 39 8.61 12.33 -11.57
C GLU A 39 9.40 11.98 -10.31
N LEU A 40 9.47 10.69 -10.02
CA LEU A 40 10.34 10.14 -9.02
C LEU A 40 11.67 9.72 -9.67
N SER A 41 12.78 10.02 -9.04
CA SER A 41 14.04 9.38 -9.40
C SER A 41 13.98 7.89 -9.06
N ARG A 42 14.82 7.09 -9.72
CA ARG A 42 14.93 5.66 -9.39
C ARG A 42 15.33 5.41 -7.93
N GLU A 43 16.05 6.33 -7.35
CA GLU A 43 16.45 6.27 -5.95
C GLU A 43 15.25 6.53 -5.04
N GLN A 44 14.46 7.55 -5.33
CA GLN A 44 13.23 7.87 -4.61
C GLN A 44 12.19 6.76 -4.73
N GLU A 45 12.04 6.15 -5.92
CA GLU A 45 11.18 4.97 -6.10
C GLU A 45 11.61 3.78 -5.23
N ARG A 46 12.93 3.58 -5.06
CA ARG A 46 13.48 2.49 -4.25
C ARG A 46 13.42 2.76 -2.76
N ALA A 47 13.57 4.01 -2.37
CA ALA A 47 13.54 4.41 -0.97
C ALA A 47 12.12 4.31 -0.37
N GLY A 48 11.07 4.35 -1.22
CA GLY A 48 9.69 4.17 -0.77
C GLY A 48 9.18 5.22 0.21
N GLY A 49 9.78 6.41 0.21
CA GLY A 49 9.44 7.49 1.14
C GLY A 49 8.04 8.05 0.97
N VAL A 50 7.60 8.84 1.93
CA VAL A 50 6.42 9.72 1.81
C VAL A 50 6.90 11.06 1.29
N TYR A 51 6.22 11.58 0.30
CA TYR A 51 6.55 12.86 -0.34
C TYR A 51 5.39 13.81 -0.19
N ASP A 52 5.70 15.04 0.17
CA ASP A 52 4.72 16.09 0.31
C ASP A 52 4.72 17.02 -0.91
N LEU A 53 3.53 17.40 -1.30
CA LEU A 53 3.26 18.47 -2.25
C LEU A 53 2.56 19.57 -1.47
N ASP A 54 3.22 20.71 -1.32
CA ASP A 54 2.65 21.85 -0.66
C ASP A 54 2.10 22.82 -1.70
N PHE A 55 0.87 23.24 -1.49
CA PHE A 55 0.15 24.17 -2.35
C PHE A 55 -0.09 25.47 -1.58
N GLU A 56 0.30 26.59 -2.15
CA GLU A 56 -0.03 27.90 -1.65
C GLU A 56 -0.89 28.65 -2.68
N LEU A 57 -2.09 29.05 -2.27
CA LEU A 57 -2.99 29.90 -3.03
C LEU A 57 -2.87 31.32 -2.52
N LYS A 58 -2.49 32.24 -3.41
CA LYS A 58 -2.38 33.65 -3.09
C LYS A 58 -3.36 34.43 -3.96
N PHE A 59 -4.28 35.14 -3.33
CA PHE A 59 -5.22 36.01 -4.00
C PHE A 59 -4.60 37.41 -4.24
N GLU A 60 -4.95 38.08 -5.32
CA GLU A 60 -4.33 39.36 -5.69
C GLU A 60 -4.52 40.46 -4.64
N ASN A 61 -5.61 40.44 -3.92
CA ASN A 61 -5.88 41.42 -2.85
C ASN A 61 -5.07 41.17 -1.56
N GLU A 62 -4.11 40.22 -1.56
CA GLU A 62 -3.20 39.82 -0.49
C GLU A 62 -3.86 39.52 0.89
N ALA A 63 -5.13 39.78 1.05
CA ALA A 63 -5.86 39.60 2.30
C ALA A 63 -6.07 38.11 2.65
N PHE A 64 -5.89 37.21 1.68
CA PHE A 64 -6.18 35.80 1.88
C PHE A 64 -5.07 34.91 1.27
N ARG A 65 -4.56 34.01 2.10
CA ARG A 65 -3.66 32.93 1.68
C ARG A 65 -4.22 31.63 2.21
N GLU A 66 -4.27 30.64 1.36
CA GLU A 66 -4.67 29.29 1.76
C GLU A 66 -3.52 28.33 1.43
N ARG A 67 -3.27 27.42 2.34
CA ARG A 67 -2.26 26.36 2.16
C ARG A 67 -2.93 25.00 2.30
N ALA A 68 -2.55 24.10 1.41
CA ALA A 68 -2.94 22.71 1.48
C ALA A 68 -1.71 21.85 1.20
N SER A 69 -1.62 20.73 1.90
CA SER A 69 -0.56 19.75 1.67
C SER A 69 -1.18 18.42 1.27
N LEU A 70 -0.60 17.78 0.28
CA LEU A 70 -0.95 16.44 -0.15
C LEU A 70 0.26 15.53 0.03
N SER A 71 0.15 14.60 0.94
CA SER A 71 1.15 13.56 1.12
C SER A 71 0.82 12.35 0.25
N PHE A 72 1.79 11.81 -0.44
CA PHE A 72 1.63 10.59 -1.20
C PHE A 72 2.83 9.66 -1.02
N ARG A 73 2.56 8.37 -1.12
CA ARG A 73 3.58 7.33 -1.10
C ARG A 73 3.59 6.64 -2.45
N PRO A 74 4.75 6.56 -3.12
CA PRO A 74 4.87 5.75 -4.30
C PRO A 74 4.57 4.29 -3.96
N LEU A 75 3.63 3.69 -4.66
CA LEU A 75 3.42 2.25 -4.57
C LEU A 75 4.57 1.57 -5.31
N GLY A 76 5.33 0.74 -4.62
CA GLY A 76 6.36 -0.08 -5.26
C GLY A 76 5.73 -0.90 -6.39
N ALA A 77 6.11 -0.62 -7.62
CA ALA A 77 5.61 -1.40 -8.75
C ALA A 77 6.42 -2.69 -8.88
N VAL A 78 5.81 -3.84 -8.64
CA VAL A 78 6.35 -5.12 -9.11
C VAL A 78 6.15 -5.13 -10.63
N ARG A 79 7.21 -4.83 -11.37
CA ARG A 79 7.11 -4.51 -12.81
C ARG A 79 6.74 -5.69 -13.69
N SER A 80 7.07 -6.90 -13.36
CA SER A 80 6.53 -8.11 -14.00
C SER A 80 6.86 -9.35 -13.19
N LEU A 81 5.89 -10.23 -13.03
CA LEU A 81 6.08 -11.59 -12.56
C LEU A 81 6.03 -12.51 -13.78
N ALA A 82 7.09 -13.29 -14.00
CA ALA A 82 7.00 -14.40 -14.93
C ALA A 82 6.25 -15.56 -14.27
N ALA A 83 5.38 -16.23 -15.02
CA ALA A 83 4.66 -17.40 -14.53
C ALA A 83 5.62 -18.44 -13.94
N GLY A 84 5.29 -18.96 -12.76
CA GLY A 84 6.10 -19.95 -12.06
C GLY A 84 7.42 -19.44 -11.46
N ARG A 85 7.80 -18.18 -11.65
CA ARG A 85 9.00 -17.61 -11.06
C ARG A 85 8.64 -16.68 -9.89
N LYS A 86 9.31 -16.85 -8.76
CA LYS A 86 9.26 -15.89 -7.65
C LYS A 86 10.03 -14.63 -8.05
N THR A 87 9.66 -13.50 -7.47
CA THR A 87 10.54 -12.34 -7.45
C THR A 87 11.88 -12.78 -6.84
N SER A 88 12.99 -12.49 -7.51
CA SER A 88 14.32 -12.96 -7.10
C SER A 88 14.77 -12.35 -5.76
N ARG A 89 14.19 -11.24 -5.35
CA ARG A 89 14.53 -10.50 -4.14
C ARG A 89 13.27 -10.21 -3.33
N LEU A 90 13.41 -10.23 -2.00
CA LEU A 90 12.38 -9.70 -1.11
C LEU A 90 12.15 -8.22 -1.42
N ILE A 91 10.88 -7.86 -1.54
CA ILE A 91 10.45 -6.46 -1.61
C ILE A 91 10.24 -6.02 -0.16
N PRO A 92 11.11 -5.16 0.38
CA PRO A 92 10.98 -4.73 1.77
C PRO A 92 9.79 -3.80 1.91
N PHE A 93 9.08 -3.90 3.03
CA PHE A 93 8.04 -2.95 3.43
C PHE A 93 8.03 -2.67 4.95
N GLY A 94 9.03 -3.16 5.67
CA GLY A 94 9.33 -2.73 7.04
C GLY A 94 10.04 -1.38 7.06
N GLY A 95 9.89 -0.65 8.16
CA GLY A 95 10.52 0.64 8.38
C GLY A 95 9.53 1.75 8.72
N LEU A 96 10.03 2.83 9.32
CA LEU A 96 9.20 3.93 9.83
C LEU A 96 8.32 4.56 8.76
N GLU A 97 8.81 4.63 7.53
CA GLU A 97 8.08 5.17 6.37
C GLU A 97 6.85 4.34 5.99
N ASN A 98 6.84 3.07 6.37
CA ASN A 98 5.73 2.14 6.14
C ASN A 98 4.80 2.01 7.35
N TRP A 99 5.12 2.64 8.46
CA TRP A 99 4.32 2.62 9.66
C TRP A 99 3.07 3.49 9.50
N THR A 100 1.92 2.87 9.37
CA THR A 100 0.67 3.58 9.08
C THR A 100 -0.12 3.98 10.33
N ILE A 101 0.07 3.26 11.43
CA ILE A 101 -0.61 3.51 12.69
C ILE A 101 0.44 3.82 13.75
N ARG A 102 0.43 5.05 14.25
CA ARG A 102 1.27 5.47 15.37
C ARG A 102 0.43 5.39 16.64
N ILE A 103 0.50 4.27 17.33
CA ILE A 103 -0.07 4.15 18.65
C ILE A 103 0.93 4.77 19.62
N LYS A 104 0.49 5.77 20.39
CA LYS A 104 1.35 6.56 21.28
C LYS A 104 2.20 5.71 22.25
N ASP A 105 1.64 4.58 22.68
CA ASP A 105 2.25 3.70 23.68
C ASP A 105 2.92 2.45 23.07
N GLN A 106 2.92 2.34 21.75
CA GLN A 106 3.57 1.25 21.00
C GLN A 106 4.33 1.81 19.79
N PRO A 107 5.39 2.60 20.02
CA PRO A 107 6.19 3.11 18.93
C PRO A 107 6.95 1.97 18.24
N TRP A 108 7.02 2.01 16.92
CA TRP A 108 8.02 1.22 16.18
C TRP A 108 9.42 1.74 16.56
N ASN A 109 10.25 0.88 17.13
CA ASN A 109 11.56 1.27 17.64
C ASN A 109 12.65 1.13 16.57
N ASN A 110 12.66 0.04 15.83
CA ASN A 110 13.64 -0.23 14.79
C ASN A 110 13.26 -1.51 14.02
N ARG A 111 14.12 -1.94 13.08
CA ARG A 111 13.90 -3.16 12.29
C ARG A 111 14.00 -4.47 13.06
N ALA A 112 14.59 -4.48 14.24
CA ALA A 112 14.58 -5.67 15.10
C ALA A 112 13.25 -5.82 15.85
N ASP A 113 12.57 -4.69 16.10
CA ASP A 113 11.22 -4.65 16.64
C ASP A 113 10.19 -5.18 15.62
N LEU A 114 10.22 -4.63 14.40
CA LEU A 114 9.41 -5.11 13.29
C LEU A 114 10.05 -4.78 11.95
N ASP A 115 10.34 -5.81 11.16
CA ASP A 115 10.74 -5.67 9.76
C ASP A 115 9.99 -6.69 8.90
N ALA A 116 9.74 -6.38 7.65
CA ALA A 116 9.03 -7.28 6.78
C ALA A 116 9.43 -7.14 5.31
N GLY A 117 9.33 -8.25 4.60
CA GLY A 117 9.53 -8.30 3.17
C GLY A 117 8.70 -9.40 2.53
N PHE A 118 8.44 -9.28 1.24
CA PHE A 118 7.63 -10.27 0.53
C PHE A 118 8.17 -10.63 -0.85
N ARG A 119 7.76 -11.79 -1.32
CA ARG A 119 7.94 -12.27 -2.69
C ARG A 119 6.60 -12.68 -3.26
N LEU A 120 6.43 -12.47 -4.54
CA LEU A 120 5.26 -12.88 -5.30
C LEU A 120 5.65 -13.84 -6.42
N SER A 121 4.77 -14.79 -6.68
CA SER A 121 4.76 -15.58 -7.90
C SER A 121 3.33 -15.90 -8.27
N TYR A 122 3.08 -16.28 -9.52
CA TYR A 122 1.76 -16.74 -9.94
C TYR A 122 1.85 -17.95 -10.84
N ALA A 123 0.78 -18.73 -10.82
CA ALA A 123 0.43 -19.70 -11.81
C ALA A 123 -0.99 -19.37 -12.30
N PRO A 124 -1.48 -19.90 -13.40
CA PRO A 124 -2.84 -19.58 -13.88
C PRO A 124 -3.92 -19.74 -12.82
N GLU A 125 -3.80 -20.73 -11.97
CA GLU A 125 -4.78 -21.08 -10.95
C GLU A 125 -4.64 -20.30 -9.62
N ALA A 126 -3.49 -19.66 -9.37
CA ALA A 126 -3.23 -19.03 -8.06
C ALA A 126 -2.14 -17.96 -8.08
N LEU A 127 -2.27 -16.98 -7.19
CA LEU A 127 -1.19 -16.10 -6.74
C LEU A 127 -0.57 -16.70 -5.49
N LYS A 128 0.77 -16.75 -5.44
CA LYS A 128 1.54 -17.24 -4.29
C LYS A 128 2.31 -16.08 -3.67
N LEU A 129 2.13 -15.90 -2.39
CA LEU A 129 2.75 -14.87 -1.59
C LEU A 129 3.62 -15.52 -0.52
N GLU A 130 4.87 -15.11 -0.43
CA GLU A 130 5.79 -15.49 0.64
C GLU A 130 6.20 -14.21 1.36
N LEU A 131 5.93 -14.13 2.66
CA LEU A 131 6.32 -13.01 3.50
C LEU A 131 7.28 -13.49 4.58
N GLU A 132 8.30 -12.70 4.83
CA GLU A 132 9.21 -12.87 5.94
C GLU A 132 9.01 -11.67 6.88
N VAL A 133 8.69 -11.96 8.12
CA VAL A 133 8.46 -10.97 9.18
C VAL A 133 9.46 -11.22 10.29
N GLU A 134 10.23 -10.19 10.65
CA GLU A 134 11.07 -10.16 11.84
C GLU A 134 10.33 -9.39 12.92
N ASP A 135 10.17 -9.98 14.09
CA ASP A 135 9.41 -9.43 15.21
C ASP A 135 9.92 -10.05 16.51
N ASP A 136 10.34 -9.25 17.48
CA ASP A 136 10.94 -9.69 18.72
C ASP A 136 9.94 -10.36 19.68
N ARG A 137 8.64 -10.13 19.49
CA ARG A 137 7.54 -10.69 20.28
C ARG A 137 6.53 -11.38 19.38
N HIS A 138 5.80 -12.34 19.94
CA HIS A 138 4.74 -13.02 19.20
C HIS A 138 3.46 -13.13 20.01
N HIS A 139 2.41 -12.47 19.53
CA HIS A 139 1.08 -12.50 20.10
C HIS A 139 0.11 -13.27 19.20
N ALA A 140 -0.18 -14.52 19.57
CA ALA A 140 -0.97 -15.45 18.76
C ALA A 140 -2.31 -15.88 19.41
N ASP A 141 -2.79 -15.16 20.41
CA ASP A 141 -3.89 -15.61 21.28
C ASP A 141 -5.28 -15.41 20.68
N PHE A 142 -5.36 -14.93 19.45
CA PHE A 142 -6.62 -14.62 18.82
C PHE A 142 -7.06 -15.70 17.83
N ALA A 143 -8.36 -16.02 17.86
CA ALA A 143 -9.02 -16.88 16.89
C ALA A 143 -9.87 -16.04 15.91
N ALA A 144 -10.29 -16.65 14.78
CA ALA A 144 -11.25 -16.03 13.89
C ALA A 144 -12.51 -15.57 14.65
N PRO A 145 -13.06 -14.36 14.36
CA PRO A 145 -12.67 -13.42 13.30
C PRO A 145 -11.57 -12.42 13.70
N ASN A 146 -10.99 -12.54 14.87
CA ASN A 146 -10.12 -11.52 15.49
C ASN A 146 -8.62 -11.75 15.24
N LEU A 147 -8.22 -12.52 14.23
CA LEU A 147 -6.81 -12.79 13.94
C LEU A 147 -5.98 -11.52 13.77
N TRP A 148 -6.60 -10.46 13.26
CA TRP A 148 -5.96 -9.14 13.01
C TRP A 148 -5.55 -8.39 14.29
N LYS A 149 -5.99 -8.85 15.48
CA LYS A 149 -5.63 -8.24 16.77
C LYS A 149 -4.31 -8.75 17.34
N GLY A 150 -3.76 -9.82 16.77
CA GLY A 150 -2.45 -10.36 17.09
C GLY A 150 -1.55 -10.33 15.88
N ASP A 151 -0.38 -10.96 16.01
CA ASP A 151 0.60 -11.04 14.94
C ASP A 151 0.02 -11.78 13.75
N SER A 152 -0.22 -11.02 12.74
CA SER A 152 -0.89 -11.50 11.54
C SER A 152 -0.49 -10.68 10.32
N VAL A 153 -0.73 -11.24 9.15
CA VAL A 153 -0.61 -10.54 7.89
C VAL A 153 -1.99 -10.33 7.30
N GLN A 154 -2.36 -9.09 7.05
CA GLN A 154 -3.56 -8.73 6.30
C GLN A 154 -3.18 -8.48 4.84
N ILE A 155 -3.94 -9.06 3.93
CA ILE A 155 -3.73 -9.02 2.50
C ILE A 155 -4.97 -8.44 1.86
N GLY A 156 -4.89 -7.19 1.42
CA GLY A 156 -5.89 -6.58 0.57
C GLY A 156 -5.53 -6.79 -0.89
N ILE A 157 -6.40 -7.41 -1.68
CA ILE A 157 -6.12 -7.69 -3.08
C ILE A 157 -7.34 -7.37 -3.95
N GLN A 158 -7.08 -6.73 -5.09
CA GLN A 158 -8.07 -6.39 -6.09
C GLN A 158 -7.55 -6.72 -7.48
N PRO A 159 -8.11 -7.75 -8.14
CA PRO A 159 -7.82 -8.01 -9.54
C PRO A 159 -8.32 -6.86 -10.43
N GLY A 160 -7.50 -6.54 -11.44
CA GLY A 160 -7.79 -5.45 -12.37
C GLY A 160 -7.46 -4.05 -11.84
N MET A 161 -7.76 -3.06 -12.66
CA MET A 161 -7.58 -1.64 -12.33
C MET A 161 -8.95 -0.97 -12.26
N PRO A 162 -9.44 -0.63 -11.07
CA PRO A 162 -10.76 -0.04 -10.92
C PRO A 162 -10.83 1.33 -11.59
N LYS A 163 -11.91 1.57 -12.32
CA LYS A 163 -12.17 2.84 -13.02
C LYS A 163 -13.06 3.77 -12.20
N THR A 164 -13.90 3.21 -11.34
CA THR A 164 -14.87 3.95 -10.54
C THR A 164 -14.62 3.79 -9.04
N LEU A 165 -15.19 4.67 -8.23
CA LEU A 165 -15.11 4.58 -6.78
C LEU A 165 -15.79 3.30 -6.25
N ALA A 166 -16.91 2.92 -6.85
CA ALA A 166 -17.64 1.69 -6.51
C ALA A 166 -16.82 0.43 -6.81
N GLU A 167 -16.05 0.42 -7.91
CA GLU A 167 -15.13 -0.67 -8.21
C GLU A 167 -13.96 -0.71 -7.22
N ARG A 168 -13.46 0.46 -6.77
CA ARG A 168 -12.36 0.53 -5.78
C ARG A 168 -12.75 -0.08 -4.43
N ALA A 169 -14.01 -0.04 -4.08
CA ALA A 169 -14.52 -0.65 -2.85
C ALA A 169 -14.60 -2.20 -2.94
N LYS A 170 -14.50 -2.77 -4.14
CA LYS A 170 -14.53 -4.22 -4.35
C LYS A 170 -13.12 -4.79 -4.27
N PHE A 171 -12.66 -5.07 -3.07
CA PHE A 171 -11.41 -5.77 -2.84
C PHE A 171 -11.65 -6.99 -1.96
N PHE A 172 -10.74 -7.94 -2.03
CA PHE A 172 -10.73 -9.12 -1.17
C PHE A 172 -9.73 -8.88 -0.05
N GLU A 173 -10.13 -9.17 1.16
CA GLU A 173 -9.28 -9.07 2.34
C GLU A 173 -9.13 -10.43 2.98
N PHE A 174 -7.90 -10.83 3.20
CA PHE A 174 -7.53 -12.04 3.92
C PHE A 174 -6.63 -11.66 5.09
N THR A 175 -6.82 -12.35 6.22
CA THR A 175 -5.88 -12.26 7.34
C THR A 175 -5.34 -13.67 7.60
N VAL A 176 -4.03 -13.78 7.76
CA VAL A 176 -3.34 -15.04 8.05
C VAL A 176 -2.50 -14.86 9.30
N ALA A 177 -2.61 -15.77 10.25
CA ALA A 177 -1.89 -15.75 11.50
C ALA A 177 -1.39 -17.16 11.89
N LEU A 178 -0.35 -17.21 12.70
CA LEU A 178 0.04 -18.40 13.44
C LEU A 178 -0.71 -18.39 14.78
N THR A 179 -1.54 -19.36 15.02
CA THR A 179 -2.26 -19.55 16.29
C THR A 179 -1.69 -20.75 17.05
N PRO A 180 -2.05 -20.95 18.34
CA PRO A 180 -1.66 -22.16 19.07
C PRO A 180 -2.13 -23.47 18.40
N LYS A 181 -3.12 -23.39 17.51
CA LYS A 181 -3.65 -24.53 16.75
C LYS A 181 -3.03 -24.66 15.34
N GLY A 182 -2.01 -23.85 15.02
CA GLY A 182 -1.37 -23.79 13.71
C GLY A 182 -1.82 -22.58 12.88
N ALA A 183 -1.50 -22.61 11.61
CA ALA A 183 -1.86 -21.53 10.68
C ALA A 183 -3.39 -21.41 10.56
N ALA A 184 -3.88 -20.18 10.66
CA ALA A 184 -5.30 -19.88 10.50
C ALA A 184 -5.47 -18.72 9.51
N ALA A 185 -6.56 -18.74 8.75
CA ALA A 185 -6.88 -17.69 7.79
C ALA A 185 -8.35 -17.27 7.90
N THR A 186 -8.59 -15.99 7.62
CA THR A 186 -9.94 -15.44 7.43
C THR A 186 -10.04 -14.72 6.09
N ARG A 187 -11.28 -14.61 5.57
CA ARG A 187 -11.66 -13.72 4.47
C ARG A 187 -12.68 -12.72 5.02
N GLY A 188 -12.24 -11.46 5.16
CA GLY A 188 -12.93 -10.53 6.03
C GLY A 188 -13.07 -11.12 7.45
N SER A 189 -14.29 -11.18 7.99
CA SER A 189 -14.57 -11.75 9.31
C SER A 189 -14.86 -13.25 9.32
N ARG A 190 -14.83 -13.95 8.18
CA ARG A 190 -15.20 -15.37 8.08
C ARG A 190 -13.96 -16.26 8.00
N PRO A 191 -13.94 -17.43 8.63
CA PRO A 191 -12.88 -18.42 8.42
C PRO A 191 -12.69 -18.71 6.92
N SER A 192 -11.45 -18.82 6.50
CA SER A 192 -11.07 -19.11 5.12
C SER A 192 -10.26 -20.41 5.05
N LYS A 193 -10.42 -21.14 3.94
CA LYS A 193 -9.67 -22.36 3.65
C LYS A 193 -8.56 -22.15 2.61
N ILE A 194 -8.14 -20.90 2.40
CA ILE A 194 -6.98 -20.67 1.52
C ILE A 194 -5.78 -21.45 2.06
N PRO A 195 -4.99 -22.10 1.20
CA PRO A 195 -3.76 -22.76 1.64
C PRO A 195 -2.79 -21.73 2.22
N ALA A 196 -2.45 -21.93 3.49
CA ALA A 196 -1.50 -21.09 4.22
C ALA A 196 -0.64 -21.95 5.13
N GLU A 197 0.66 -21.74 5.07
CA GLU A 197 1.64 -22.28 5.97
C GLU A 197 2.28 -21.12 6.71
N VAL A 198 2.38 -21.20 8.02
CA VAL A 198 3.06 -20.20 8.85
C VAL A 198 4.04 -20.90 9.77
N ILE A 199 5.30 -20.53 9.68
CA ILE A 199 6.40 -21.12 10.44
C ILE A 199 7.11 -20.01 11.18
N ARG A 200 7.21 -20.13 12.50
CA ARG A 200 8.03 -19.23 13.32
C ARG A 200 9.27 -19.95 13.84
N SER A 201 10.41 -19.26 13.75
CA SER A 201 11.68 -19.71 14.30
C SER A 201 12.40 -18.50 14.92
N GLY A 202 12.52 -18.50 16.25
CA GLY A 202 13.02 -17.35 16.98
C GLY A 202 12.15 -16.12 16.74
N THR A 203 12.76 -15.03 16.31
CA THR A 203 12.11 -13.75 15.98
C THR A 203 11.51 -13.72 14.57
N ARG A 204 11.79 -14.72 13.72
CA ARG A 204 11.38 -14.72 12.32
C ARG A 204 10.14 -15.57 12.09
N THR A 205 9.14 -15.00 11.43
CA THR A 205 7.94 -15.68 10.97
C THR A 205 7.89 -15.70 9.45
N LEU A 206 7.74 -16.88 8.87
CA LEU A 206 7.58 -17.09 7.43
C LEU A 206 6.14 -17.46 7.13
N TYR A 207 5.50 -16.67 6.30
CA TYR A 207 4.15 -16.93 5.76
C TYR A 207 4.26 -17.37 4.31
N ARG A 208 3.69 -18.52 3.97
CA ARG A 208 3.50 -18.99 2.59
C ARG A 208 2.02 -19.11 2.32
N ILE A 209 1.49 -18.25 1.47
CA ILE A 209 0.06 -18.09 1.26
C ILE A 209 -0.24 -18.30 -0.21
N THR A 210 -1.23 -19.14 -0.49
CA THR A 210 -1.74 -19.34 -1.84
C THR A 210 -3.14 -18.76 -1.92
N LEU A 211 -3.35 -17.83 -2.84
CA LEU A 211 -4.63 -17.21 -3.13
C LEU A 211 -5.17 -17.77 -4.46
N PRO A 212 -6.07 -18.73 -4.42
CA PRO A 212 -6.67 -19.31 -5.63
C PRO A 212 -7.37 -18.24 -6.48
N ALA A 213 -7.26 -18.32 -7.78
CA ALA A 213 -7.91 -17.39 -8.71
C ALA A 213 -9.44 -17.32 -8.47
N ALA A 214 -10.06 -18.46 -8.18
CA ALA A 214 -11.48 -18.55 -7.86
C ALA A 214 -11.86 -17.75 -6.60
N GLU A 215 -11.01 -17.73 -5.56
CA GLU A 215 -11.24 -16.94 -4.34
C GLU A 215 -11.18 -15.43 -4.60
N LEU A 216 -10.51 -15.03 -5.69
CA LEU A 216 -10.39 -13.65 -6.13
C LEU A 216 -11.38 -13.28 -7.25
N GLY A 217 -12.32 -14.19 -7.55
CA GLY A 217 -13.34 -13.96 -8.57
C GLY A 217 -12.80 -13.88 -9.99
N VAL A 218 -11.61 -14.43 -10.25
CA VAL A 218 -11.04 -14.52 -11.60
C VAL A 218 -10.92 -15.96 -12.02
N LYS A 219 -11.03 -16.23 -13.33
CA LYS A 219 -10.93 -17.57 -13.87
C LYS A 219 -9.50 -18.11 -13.77
N GLU A 220 -8.56 -17.29 -14.14
CA GLU A 220 -7.14 -17.59 -14.14
C GLU A 220 -6.32 -16.31 -14.19
N PHE A 221 -5.06 -16.37 -13.80
CA PHE A 221 -4.07 -15.29 -13.99
C PHE A 221 -3.33 -15.49 -15.30
N ARG A 222 -3.15 -14.41 -16.03
CA ARG A 222 -2.46 -14.38 -17.32
C ARG A 222 -1.37 -13.32 -17.35
N ALA A 223 -0.42 -13.47 -18.23
CA ALA A 223 0.57 -12.43 -18.51
C ALA A 223 -0.15 -11.13 -18.95
N GLY A 224 0.25 -10.00 -18.36
CA GLY A 224 -0.38 -8.71 -18.62
C GLY A 224 -1.54 -8.36 -17.69
N ASP A 225 -2.06 -9.29 -16.92
CA ASP A 225 -3.05 -8.99 -15.90
C ASP A 225 -2.47 -8.00 -14.87
N ARG A 226 -3.32 -7.11 -14.39
CA ARG A 226 -2.98 -6.14 -13.36
C ARG A 226 -3.73 -6.46 -12.08
N LEU A 227 -3.10 -6.26 -10.97
CA LEU A 227 -3.73 -6.37 -9.66
C LEU A 227 -3.20 -5.27 -8.73
N ARG A 228 -4.00 -4.92 -7.74
CA ARG A 228 -3.59 -4.07 -6.63
C ARG A 228 -3.41 -4.96 -5.40
N LEU A 229 -2.30 -4.76 -4.70
CA LEU A 229 -1.96 -5.49 -3.49
C LEU A 229 -1.68 -4.48 -2.39
N SER A 230 -2.24 -4.73 -1.21
CA SER A 230 -1.91 -4.05 0.04
C SER A 230 -1.55 -5.12 1.06
N LEU A 231 -0.49 -4.90 1.79
CA LEU A 231 -0.04 -5.78 2.87
C LEU A 231 0.07 -4.97 4.15
N VAL A 232 -0.45 -5.52 5.23
CA VAL A 232 -0.30 -4.97 6.58
C VAL A 232 0.22 -6.10 7.48
N VAL A 233 1.23 -5.82 8.26
CA VAL A 233 1.72 -6.68 9.34
C VAL A 233 1.28 -6.04 10.65
N ASN A 234 0.61 -6.80 11.48
CA ASN A 234 0.15 -6.38 12.80
C ASN A 234 1.06 -6.95 13.86
#